data_76cafe08fb398ae6b1dcb01b29134b19
#
_entry.id   76cafe08fb398ae6b1dcb01b29134b19
#
_cell.length_a   1.000
_cell.length_b   1.000
_cell.length_c   1.000
_cell.angle_alpha   90.00
_cell.angle_beta   90.00
_cell.angle_gamma   90.00
#
_symmetry.space_group_name_H-M   'P 1'
#
loop_
_entity.id
_entity.type
_entity.pdbx_description
1 polymer ?
#
loop_
_entity_poly.entity_id
_entity_poly.type
_entity_poly.pdbx_seq_one_letter_code
_entity_poly.pdbx_strand_id
1 'polypeptide(L)'
;MTINLPPVVAPVDDGQRYYYVQVNLALELDRSGTAGLIQARHDAIDRQVMEILHTYAVSDLRATGQLPALRADIRRAINKLLPKGQVQNVYITNWLMTPVGY
;
A
#
# COMPACT_ATOMS: atom_id res chain seq x y z
N MET A 1 -1.97 -1.49 -18.59
CA MET A 1 -1.22 -0.28 -18.22
C MET A 1 -0.81 -0.35 -16.77
N THR A 2 0.42 -0.05 -16.49
CA THR A 2 0.95 -0.06 -15.11
C THR A 2 1.43 1.33 -14.74
N ILE A 3 1.05 1.80 -13.55
CA ILE A 3 1.53 3.08 -13.03
C ILE A 3 2.22 2.86 -11.68
N ASN A 4 3.19 3.71 -11.38
CA ASN A 4 3.88 3.70 -10.11
C ASN A 4 3.30 4.79 -9.22
N LEU A 5 3.03 4.44 -7.96
CA LEU A 5 2.61 5.42 -6.97
C LEU A 5 3.83 5.99 -6.24
N PRO A 6 3.72 7.23 -5.72
CA PRO A 6 4.75 7.73 -4.80
C PRO A 6 4.88 6.80 -3.60
N PRO A 7 6.05 6.73 -2.95
CA PRO A 7 6.22 5.88 -1.78
C PRO A 7 5.25 6.23 -0.65
N VAL A 8 4.73 5.20 0.02
CA VAL A 8 3.94 5.37 1.23
C VAL A 8 4.82 5.04 2.41
N VAL A 9 4.91 5.95 3.37
CA VAL A 9 5.69 5.76 4.60
C VAL A 9 4.74 5.77 5.77
N ALA A 10 4.73 4.71 6.56
CA ALA A 10 3.86 4.58 7.71
C ALA A 10 4.65 4.23 8.96
N PRO A 11 4.40 4.94 10.08
CA PRO A 11 4.95 4.52 11.36
C PRO A 11 4.16 3.34 11.90
N VAL A 12 4.86 2.33 12.38
CA VAL A 12 4.25 1.17 13.04
C VAL A 12 5.04 0.85 14.31
N ASP A 13 4.40 0.22 15.29
CA ASP A 13 5.10 -0.19 16.49
C ASP A 13 4.62 -1.56 16.96
N ASP A 14 5.48 -2.26 17.68
CA ASP A 14 5.19 -3.57 18.25
C ASP A 14 4.96 -3.53 19.77
N GLY A 15 4.78 -2.31 20.32
CA GLY A 15 4.64 -2.10 21.76
C GLY A 15 5.95 -1.83 22.48
N GLN A 16 7.08 -2.09 21.85
CA GLN A 16 8.41 -1.87 22.42
C GLN A 16 9.28 -0.97 21.57
N ARG A 17 9.05 -0.99 20.26
CA ARG A 17 9.92 -0.31 19.30
C ARG A 17 9.08 0.24 18.17
N TYR A 18 9.50 1.40 17.64
CA TYR A 18 8.89 2.03 16.46
C TYR A 18 9.68 1.70 15.21
N TYR A 19 8.95 1.60 14.11
CA TYR A 19 9.53 1.37 12.80
C TYR A 19 8.88 2.30 11.79
N TYR A 20 9.61 2.66 10.74
CA TYR A 20 9.01 3.20 9.53
C TYR A 20 8.97 2.11 8.49
N VAL A 21 7.80 1.91 7.92
CA VAL A 21 7.62 1.01 6.78
C VAL A 21 7.46 1.87 5.55
N GLN A 22 8.36 1.70 4.59
CA GLN A 22 8.24 2.35 3.29
C GLN A 22 7.83 1.30 2.27
N VAL A 23 6.76 1.61 1.55
CA VAL A 23 6.23 0.71 0.54
C VAL A 23 6.10 1.47 -0.77
N ASN A 24 6.65 0.90 -1.83
CA ASN A 24 6.46 1.40 -3.18
C ASN A 24 5.52 0.46 -3.90
N LEU A 25 4.48 1.00 -4.51
CA LEU A 25 3.43 0.24 -5.17
C LEU A 25 3.40 0.56 -6.66
N ALA A 26 3.19 -0.46 -7.47
CA ALA A 26 2.82 -0.32 -8.87
C ALA A 26 1.43 -0.93 -9.04
N LEU A 27 0.59 -0.25 -9.79
CA LEU A 27 -0.79 -0.67 -10.03
C LEU A 27 -0.97 -1.03 -11.50
N GLU A 28 -1.48 -2.22 -11.74
CA GLU A 28 -1.90 -2.62 -13.08
C GLU A 28 -3.37 -2.27 -13.27
N LEU A 29 -3.64 -1.43 -14.26
CA LEU A 29 -4.96 -0.86 -14.48
C LEU A 29 -5.67 -1.54 -15.65
N ASP A 30 -6.99 -1.59 -15.58
CA ASP A 30 -7.83 -2.13 -16.64
C ASP A 30 -7.80 -1.26 -17.90
N ARG A 31 -7.60 0.06 -17.73
CA ARG A 31 -7.58 1.03 -18.84
C ARG A 31 -6.87 2.31 -18.42
N SER A 32 -6.43 3.08 -19.40
CA SER A 32 -5.66 4.29 -19.15
C SER A 32 -6.44 5.38 -18.41
N GLY A 33 -7.76 5.47 -18.61
CA GLY A 33 -8.58 6.46 -17.91
C GLY A 33 -8.60 6.30 -16.41
N THR A 34 -8.34 5.09 -15.93
CA THR A 34 -8.29 4.80 -14.49
C THR A 34 -7.13 5.54 -13.82
N ALA A 35 -6.04 5.83 -14.55
CA ALA A 35 -4.91 6.56 -13.98
C ALA A 35 -5.32 7.95 -13.46
N GLY A 36 -6.18 8.66 -14.18
CA GLY A 36 -6.69 9.96 -13.74
C GLY A 36 -7.54 9.85 -12.47
N LEU A 37 -8.32 8.78 -12.35
CA LEU A 37 -9.10 8.52 -11.14
C LEU A 37 -8.21 8.25 -9.95
N ILE A 38 -7.13 7.50 -10.14
CA ILE A 38 -6.14 7.21 -9.11
C ILE A 38 -5.50 8.52 -8.63
N GLN A 39 -5.05 9.36 -9.55
CA GLN A 39 -4.42 10.63 -9.22
C GLN A 39 -5.37 11.55 -8.46
N ALA A 40 -6.63 11.60 -8.87
CA ALA A 40 -7.64 12.44 -8.22
C ALA A 40 -7.92 12.00 -6.78
N ARG A 41 -7.65 10.73 -6.44
CA ARG A 41 -7.90 10.17 -5.11
C ARG A 41 -6.62 9.78 -4.38
N HIS A 42 -5.52 10.37 -4.78
CA HIS A 42 -4.19 10.03 -4.26
C HIS A 42 -4.13 10.08 -2.72
N ASP A 43 -4.63 11.15 -2.12
CA ASP A 43 -4.58 11.30 -0.65
C ASP A 43 -5.40 10.23 0.05
N ALA A 44 -6.57 9.90 -0.50
CA ALA A 44 -7.43 8.86 0.09
C ALA A 44 -6.77 7.49 -0.04
N ILE A 45 -6.11 7.22 -1.17
CA ILE A 45 -5.39 5.96 -1.37
C ILE A 45 -4.23 5.84 -0.39
N ASP A 46 -3.44 6.89 -0.23
CA ASP A 46 -2.34 6.93 0.74
C ASP A 46 -2.84 6.57 2.13
N ARG A 47 -3.92 7.21 2.54
CA ARG A 47 -4.52 7.01 3.86
C ARG A 47 -4.97 5.57 4.06
N GLN A 48 -5.61 4.98 3.04
CA GLN A 48 -6.06 3.60 3.11
C GLN A 48 -4.89 2.62 3.21
N VAL A 49 -3.82 2.86 2.46
CA VAL A 49 -2.64 2.01 2.55
C VAL A 49 -2.02 2.07 3.94
N MET A 50 -1.90 3.27 4.51
CA MET A 50 -1.37 3.44 5.87
C MET A 50 -2.25 2.71 6.90
N GLU A 51 -3.57 2.84 6.79
CA GLU A 51 -4.49 2.15 7.70
C GLU A 51 -4.35 0.64 7.60
N ILE A 52 -4.24 0.11 6.40
CA ILE A 52 -4.05 -1.32 6.18
C ILE A 52 -2.75 -1.79 6.83
N LEU A 53 -1.66 -1.04 6.65
CA LEU A 53 -0.39 -1.39 7.29
C LEU A 53 -0.50 -1.44 8.81
N HIS A 54 -1.31 -0.56 9.41
CA HIS A 54 -1.53 -0.55 10.85
C HIS A 54 -2.37 -1.73 11.35
N THR A 55 -3.09 -2.42 10.50
CA THR A 55 -3.86 -3.61 10.90
C THR A 55 -3.00 -4.86 11.02
N TYR A 56 -1.78 -4.83 10.50
CA TYR A 56 -0.87 -5.96 10.55
C TYR A 56 0.06 -5.81 11.74
N ALA A 57 0.36 -6.92 12.41
CA ALA A 57 1.40 -6.93 13.44
C ALA A 57 2.76 -6.72 12.78
N VAL A 58 3.70 -6.11 13.50
CA VAL A 58 5.05 -5.89 12.97
C VAL A 58 5.69 -7.20 12.54
N SER A 59 5.48 -8.29 13.30
CA SER A 59 5.99 -9.61 12.93
C SER A 59 5.43 -10.10 11.60
N ASP A 60 4.15 -9.81 11.31
CA ASP A 60 3.53 -10.17 10.04
C ASP A 60 4.14 -9.38 8.87
N LEU A 61 4.42 -8.10 9.10
CA LEU A 61 5.02 -7.25 8.08
C LEU A 61 6.46 -7.68 7.74
N ARG A 62 7.13 -8.33 8.67
CA ARG A 62 8.47 -8.90 8.42
C ARG A 62 8.41 -10.23 7.67
N ALA A 63 7.29 -10.92 7.78
CA ALA A 63 7.14 -12.24 7.16
C ALA A 63 6.80 -12.08 5.68
N THR A 64 7.66 -12.59 4.80
CA THR A 64 7.46 -12.47 3.35
C THR A 64 6.16 -13.13 2.89
N GLY A 65 5.69 -14.16 3.61
CA GLY A 65 4.44 -14.85 3.27
C GLY A 65 3.18 -14.02 3.45
N GLN A 66 3.25 -12.87 4.13
CA GLN A 66 2.09 -12.00 4.33
C GLN A 66 1.88 -11.01 3.18
N LEU A 67 2.89 -10.80 2.33
CA LEU A 67 2.80 -9.82 1.25
C LEU A 67 1.67 -10.10 0.26
N PRO A 68 1.34 -11.34 -0.13
CA PRO A 68 0.19 -11.59 -1.00
C PRO A 68 -1.14 -11.14 -0.38
N ALA A 69 -1.34 -11.37 0.91
CA ALA A 69 -2.55 -10.92 1.60
C ALA A 69 -2.60 -9.39 1.67
N LEU A 70 -1.48 -8.75 1.96
CA LEU A 70 -1.36 -7.30 1.99
C LEU A 70 -1.71 -6.69 0.63
N ARG A 71 -1.18 -7.25 -0.46
CA ARG A 71 -1.50 -6.77 -1.81
C ARG A 71 -2.99 -6.89 -2.11
N ALA A 72 -3.60 -7.99 -1.72
CA ALA A 72 -5.03 -8.21 -1.93
C ALA A 72 -5.87 -7.19 -1.15
N ASP A 73 -5.49 -6.90 0.10
CA ASP A 73 -6.18 -5.91 0.92
C ASP A 73 -6.08 -4.51 0.31
N ILE A 74 -4.90 -4.14 -0.15
CA ILE A 74 -4.66 -2.84 -0.80
C ILE A 74 -5.50 -2.73 -2.07
N ARG A 75 -5.51 -3.77 -2.90
CA ARG A 75 -6.28 -3.78 -4.14
C ARG A 75 -7.77 -3.55 -3.87
N ARG A 76 -8.33 -4.26 -2.90
CA ARG A 76 -9.74 -4.10 -2.55
C ARG A 76 -10.05 -2.70 -2.06
N ALA A 77 -9.19 -2.16 -1.22
CA ALA A 77 -9.38 -0.82 -0.66
C ALA A 77 -9.35 0.26 -1.76
N ILE A 78 -8.40 0.17 -2.67
CA ILE A 78 -8.30 1.13 -3.78
C ILE A 78 -9.53 1.03 -4.67
N ASN A 79 -9.96 -0.18 -5.02
CA ASN A 79 -11.12 -0.37 -5.89
C ASN A 79 -12.40 0.19 -5.28
N LYS A 80 -12.54 0.16 -3.96
CA LYS A 80 -13.68 0.78 -3.29
C LYS A 80 -13.70 2.31 -3.41
N LEU A 81 -12.56 2.93 -3.64
CA LEU A 81 -12.46 4.37 -3.80
C LEU A 81 -12.73 4.83 -5.23
N LEU A 82 -12.79 3.92 -6.17
CA LEU A 82 -12.95 4.25 -7.58
C LEU A 82 -14.42 4.14 -7.97
N PRO A 83 -15.00 5.19 -8.61
CA PRO A 83 -16.39 5.14 -9.05
C PRO A 83 -16.57 4.21 -10.26
N LYS A 84 -15.55 4.09 -11.08
CA LYS A 84 -15.49 3.17 -12.21
C LYS A 84 -14.03 2.95 -12.57
N GLY A 85 -13.76 1.88 -13.31
CA GLY A 85 -12.40 1.46 -13.57
C GLY A 85 -11.91 0.57 -12.44
N GLN A 86 -10.83 -0.16 -12.66
CA GLN A 86 -10.34 -1.10 -11.69
C GLN A 86 -8.83 -1.21 -11.71
N VAL A 87 -8.29 -1.43 -10.53
CA VAL A 87 -6.94 -1.94 -10.36
C VAL A 87 -7.03 -3.46 -10.44
N GLN A 88 -6.36 -4.04 -11.42
CA GLN A 88 -6.36 -5.48 -11.65
C GLN A 88 -5.36 -6.19 -10.74
N ASN A 89 -4.19 -5.59 -10.57
CA ASN A 89 -3.14 -6.14 -9.70
C ASN A 89 -2.41 -5.02 -8.99
N VAL A 90 -1.94 -5.34 -7.79
CA VAL A 90 -1.06 -4.47 -7.01
C VAL A 90 0.28 -5.19 -6.86
N TYR A 91 1.35 -4.50 -7.18
CA TYR A 91 2.71 -5.02 -7.03
C TYR A 91 3.45 -4.19 -6.00
N ILE A 92 4.16 -4.84 -5.11
CA ILE A 92 5.06 -4.18 -4.18
C ILE A 92 6.44 -4.19 -4.83
N THR A 93 6.90 -3.02 -5.27
CA THR A 93 8.17 -2.89 -5.98
C THR A 93 9.34 -2.59 -5.06
N ASN A 94 9.05 -2.10 -3.85
CA ASN A 94 10.06 -1.89 -2.84
C ASN A 94 9.40 -1.99 -1.46
N TRP A 95 10.12 -2.59 -0.54
CA TRP A 95 9.67 -2.78 0.84
C TRP A 95 10.86 -2.53 1.76
N LEU A 96 10.75 -1.52 2.60
CA LEU A 96 11.80 -1.19 3.55
C LEU A 96 11.19 -1.00 4.92
N MET A 97 11.76 -1.64 5.92
CA MET A 97 11.32 -1.51 7.29
C MET A 97 12.51 -1.07 8.14
N THR A 98 12.45 0.15 8.65
CA THR A 98 13.57 0.78 9.36
C THR A 98 13.20 1.01 10.80
N PRO A 99 13.95 0.47 11.78
CA PRO A 99 13.72 0.81 13.17
C PRO A 99 14.02 2.28 13.43
N VAL A 100 13.15 2.90 14.22
CA VAL A 100 13.33 4.27 14.67
C VAL A 100 13.88 4.23 16.08
N GLY A 101 14.86 5.05 16.30
CA GLY A 101 15.28 5.17 17.66
C GLY A 101 16.71 4.85 17.84
N TYR A 102 17.04 4.78 18.93
CA TYR A 102 18.29 4.95 19.60
C TYR A 102 18.69 3.67 20.31
#